data_4aaab621ce2d93c07d30c52d5ff4e979
#
_entry.id   4aaab621ce2d93c07d30c52d5ff4e979
#
_cell.length_a   1.000
_cell.length_b   1.000
_cell.length_c   1.000
_cell.angle_alpha   90.00
_cell.angle_beta   90.00
_cell.angle_gamma   90.00
#
_symmetry.space_group_name_H-M   'P 1'
#
loop_
_entity.id
_entity.type
_entity.pdbx_description
1 polymer ?
#
loop_
_entity_poly.entity_id
_entity_poly.type
_entity_poly.pdbx_seq_one_letter_code
_entity_poly.pdbx_strand_id
1 'polypeptide(L)'
;FNEIKNKFENIDICFFSTGTWDPKKEKEIDVEQMEDVFKVNFFGTVNCIKAVEQYFRDKKKGIITIVSSIAGYRGLPNSTGYGPSKSALNNLAESLYFDFKRHNVRVCLVSPGFIKTPMTDKNDFKMPFLKTPEYAADQIFEGLVNKNTFEIHFPKSLTITLKPVSYTHLRAHETRG
;
A
#
# COMPACT_ATOMS: atom_id res chain seq x y z
N PHE A 1 -0.72 -18.64 -7.48
CA PHE A 1 0.25 -18.02 -8.39
C PHE A 1 0.63 -18.96 -9.53
N ASN A 2 0.86 -20.23 -9.26
CA ASN A 2 1.22 -21.22 -10.30
C ASN A 2 0.19 -21.31 -11.42
N GLU A 3 -1.10 -21.28 -11.11
CA GLU A 3 -2.17 -21.26 -12.11
C GLU A 3 -2.08 -20.02 -13.03
N ILE A 4 -1.82 -18.85 -12.45
CA ILE A 4 -1.64 -17.60 -13.21
C ILE A 4 -0.41 -17.72 -14.12
N LYS A 5 0.71 -18.22 -13.59
CA LYS A 5 1.95 -18.43 -14.34
C LYS A 5 1.78 -19.42 -15.50
N ASN A 6 0.95 -20.44 -15.31
CA ASN A 6 0.65 -21.41 -16.38
C ASN A 6 -0.25 -20.83 -17.48
N LYS A 7 -1.03 -19.80 -17.15
CA LYS A 7 -1.97 -19.18 -18.09
C LYS A 7 -1.36 -18.00 -18.86
N PHE A 8 -0.39 -17.32 -18.29
CA PHE A 8 0.23 -16.13 -18.87
C PHE A 8 1.75 -16.30 -18.92
N GLU A 9 2.34 -16.00 -20.06
CA GLU A 9 3.80 -16.08 -20.26
C GLU A 9 4.56 -15.13 -19.33
N ASN A 10 4.01 -13.93 -19.12
CA ASN A 10 4.66 -12.89 -18.35
C ASN A 10 3.68 -12.18 -17.40
N ILE A 11 4.17 -11.91 -16.19
CA ILE A 11 3.51 -11.07 -15.22
C ILE A 11 4.42 -9.86 -14.99
N ASP A 12 3.96 -8.67 -15.35
CA ASP A 12 4.77 -7.46 -15.24
C ASP A 12 4.48 -6.66 -13.98
N ILE A 13 3.24 -6.74 -13.47
CA ILE A 13 2.82 -6.00 -12.30
C ILE A 13 2.00 -6.93 -11.38
N CYS A 14 2.38 -7.00 -10.11
CA CYS A 14 1.51 -7.52 -9.06
C CYS A 14 0.99 -6.36 -8.21
N PHE A 15 -0.33 -6.31 -8.05
CA PHE A 15 -1.03 -5.25 -7.32
C PHE A 15 -1.78 -5.85 -6.12
N PHE A 16 -1.28 -5.59 -4.91
CA PHE A 16 -1.81 -6.13 -3.66
C PHE A 16 -2.64 -5.07 -2.94
N SER A 17 -3.98 -5.17 -3.07
CA SER A 17 -4.94 -4.23 -2.49
C SER A 17 -5.81 -4.84 -1.40
N THR A 18 -5.45 -6.01 -0.89
CA THR A 18 -6.18 -6.67 0.19
C THR A 18 -6.21 -5.81 1.44
N GLY A 19 -7.39 -5.70 2.04
CA GLY A 19 -7.53 -4.95 3.28
C GLY A 19 -8.94 -5.03 3.84
N THR A 20 -9.02 -4.95 5.16
CA THR A 20 -10.27 -4.85 5.92
C THR A 20 -10.16 -3.74 6.95
N TRP A 21 -11.27 -3.11 7.25
CA TRP A 21 -11.42 -2.13 8.31
C TRP A 21 -12.89 -1.99 8.69
N ASP A 22 -13.16 -1.92 9.98
CA ASP A 22 -14.47 -1.59 10.51
C ASP A 22 -14.34 -0.58 11.65
N PRO A 23 -14.57 0.72 11.40
CA PRO A 23 -14.38 1.77 12.38
C PRO A 23 -15.27 1.64 13.62
N LYS A 24 -16.37 0.89 13.53
CA LYS A 24 -17.26 0.64 14.68
C LYS A 24 -16.65 -0.33 15.69
N LYS A 25 -15.78 -1.23 15.21
CA LYS A 25 -15.07 -2.22 16.02
C LYS A 25 -13.73 -1.72 16.55
N GLU A 26 -13.22 -0.61 16.03
CA GLU A 26 -11.90 -0.07 16.38
C GLU A 26 -11.97 1.18 17.28
N LYS A 27 -13.07 1.37 18.01
CA LYS A 27 -13.23 2.48 18.98
C LYS A 27 -12.47 2.26 20.27
N GLU A 28 -12.25 1.02 20.63
CA GLU A 28 -11.51 0.57 21.82
C GLU A 28 -10.38 -0.37 21.41
N ILE A 29 -9.48 -0.67 22.33
CA ILE A 29 -8.42 -1.65 22.11
C ILE A 29 -9.05 -3.03 22.27
N ASP A 30 -9.14 -3.76 21.17
CA ASP A 30 -9.56 -5.15 21.10
C ASP A 30 -8.45 -5.94 20.40
N VAL A 31 -7.76 -6.79 21.16
CA VAL A 31 -6.60 -7.53 20.69
C VAL A 31 -6.99 -8.53 19.60
N GLU A 32 -8.09 -9.24 19.76
CA GLU A 32 -8.57 -10.22 18.77
C GLU A 32 -8.92 -9.54 17.44
N GLN A 33 -9.64 -8.41 17.50
CA GLN A 33 -9.94 -7.59 16.35
C GLN A 33 -8.66 -7.06 15.65
N MET A 34 -7.68 -6.61 16.43
CA MET A 34 -6.40 -6.14 15.89
C MET A 34 -5.66 -7.27 15.18
N GLU A 35 -5.61 -8.46 15.77
CA GLU A 35 -5.00 -9.64 15.15
C GLU A 35 -5.67 -9.99 13.82
N ASP A 36 -7.00 -9.97 13.75
CA ASP A 36 -7.74 -10.27 12.52
C ASP A 36 -7.47 -9.23 11.44
N VAL A 37 -7.41 -7.95 11.79
CA VAL A 37 -7.01 -6.89 10.86
C VAL A 37 -5.59 -7.11 10.34
N PHE A 38 -4.64 -7.46 11.22
CA PHE A 38 -3.26 -7.76 10.81
C PHE A 38 -3.15 -9.02 9.97
N LYS A 39 -3.89 -10.08 10.28
CA LYS A 39 -3.95 -11.31 9.46
C LYS A 39 -4.32 -10.98 8.01
N VAL A 40 -5.34 -10.13 7.81
CA VAL A 40 -5.80 -9.77 6.47
C VAL A 40 -4.87 -8.74 5.82
N ASN A 41 -4.65 -7.59 6.47
CA ASN A 41 -4.01 -6.44 5.84
C ASN A 41 -2.51 -6.63 5.66
N PHE A 42 -1.83 -7.15 6.68
CA PHE A 42 -0.37 -7.31 6.69
C PHE A 42 0.04 -8.69 6.23
N PHE A 43 -0.31 -9.75 6.97
CA PHE A 43 0.15 -11.10 6.64
C PHE A 43 -0.44 -11.62 5.33
N GLY A 44 -1.69 -11.26 4.99
CA GLY A 44 -2.26 -11.57 3.68
C GLY A 44 -1.43 -10.98 2.54
N THR A 45 -1.02 -9.72 2.66
CA THR A 45 -0.13 -9.07 1.68
C THR A 45 1.26 -9.72 1.64
N VAL A 46 1.86 -10.00 2.81
CA VAL A 46 3.17 -10.69 2.90
C VAL A 46 3.14 -12.05 2.21
N ASN A 47 2.10 -12.85 2.45
CA ASN A 47 1.93 -14.16 1.83
C ASN A 47 1.82 -14.07 0.29
N CYS A 48 1.10 -13.06 -0.20
CA CYS A 48 1.00 -12.81 -1.64
C CYS A 48 2.35 -12.39 -2.23
N ILE A 49 3.10 -11.51 -1.56
CA ILE A 49 4.45 -11.11 -1.98
C ILE A 49 5.38 -12.32 -2.00
N LYS A 50 5.34 -13.14 -0.95
CA LYS A 50 6.14 -14.38 -0.86
C LYS A 50 5.88 -15.32 -2.03
N ALA A 51 4.64 -15.45 -2.46
CA ALA A 51 4.26 -16.30 -3.59
C ALA A 51 4.85 -15.86 -4.94
N VAL A 52 5.15 -14.55 -5.10
CA VAL A 52 5.67 -13.99 -6.35
C VAL A 52 7.15 -13.61 -6.28
N GLU A 53 7.73 -13.60 -5.09
CA GLU A 53 9.08 -13.11 -4.82
C GLU A 53 10.12 -13.73 -5.75
N GLN A 54 10.21 -15.06 -5.78
CA GLN A 54 11.23 -15.76 -6.56
C GLN A 54 11.06 -15.50 -8.07
N TYR A 55 9.81 -15.47 -8.55
CA TYR A 55 9.52 -15.17 -9.95
C TYR A 55 10.09 -13.80 -10.38
N PHE A 56 9.87 -12.75 -9.59
CA PHE A 56 10.38 -11.41 -9.92
C PHE A 56 11.89 -11.31 -9.78
N ARG A 57 12.47 -11.98 -8.78
CA ARG A 57 13.94 -12.03 -8.61
C ARG A 57 14.62 -12.68 -9.81
N ASP A 58 14.06 -13.77 -10.33
CA ASP A 58 14.60 -14.49 -11.49
C ASP A 58 14.39 -13.72 -12.79
N LYS A 59 13.18 -13.14 -12.96
CA LYS A 59 12.83 -12.34 -14.13
C LYS A 59 13.64 -11.04 -14.22
N LYS A 60 14.12 -10.51 -13.11
CA LYS A 60 14.87 -9.24 -12.99
C LYS A 60 14.15 -8.05 -13.64
N LYS A 61 12.82 -8.07 -13.60
CA LYS A 61 11.96 -7.03 -14.18
C LYS A 61 10.56 -7.13 -13.59
N GLY A 62 9.91 -5.99 -13.38
CA GLY A 62 8.51 -5.91 -12.98
C GLY A 62 8.27 -4.98 -11.81
N ILE A 63 7.01 -4.94 -11.37
CA ILE A 63 6.56 -4.04 -10.32
C ILE A 63 5.77 -4.83 -9.26
N ILE A 64 6.17 -4.70 -8.02
CA ILE A 64 5.41 -5.16 -6.85
C ILE A 64 4.75 -3.93 -6.23
N THR A 65 3.43 -3.87 -6.27
CA THR A 65 2.65 -2.73 -5.77
C THR A 65 1.89 -3.11 -4.52
N ILE A 66 2.10 -2.35 -3.44
CA ILE A 66 1.49 -2.58 -2.13
C ILE A 66 0.54 -1.41 -1.83
N VAL A 67 -0.74 -1.71 -1.58
CA VAL A 67 -1.73 -0.69 -1.22
C VAL A 67 -1.80 -0.53 0.29
N SER A 68 -1.31 0.60 0.76
CA SER A 68 -1.42 1.07 2.13
C SER A 68 -2.59 2.06 2.29
N SER A 69 -2.39 3.12 3.03
CA SER A 69 -3.36 4.21 3.30
C SER A 69 -2.65 5.40 3.92
N ILE A 70 -3.28 6.57 3.89
CA ILE A 70 -2.88 7.72 4.74
C ILE A 70 -2.92 7.38 6.24
N ALA A 71 -3.74 6.42 6.66
CA ALA A 71 -3.76 5.91 8.03
C ALA A 71 -2.44 5.23 8.44
N GLY A 72 -1.62 4.83 7.48
CA GLY A 72 -0.26 4.36 7.74
C GLY A 72 0.76 5.47 7.99
N TYR A 73 0.42 6.74 7.77
CA TYR A 73 1.32 7.87 8.08
C TYR A 73 1.19 8.36 9.51
N ARG A 74 -0.05 8.41 10.01
CA ARG A 74 -0.41 8.95 11.32
C ARG A 74 -1.58 8.17 11.90
N GLY A 75 -1.61 8.07 13.24
CA GLY A 75 -2.77 7.55 13.94
C GLY A 75 -4.02 8.39 13.63
N LEU A 76 -5.09 7.71 13.27
CA LEU A 76 -6.40 8.31 13.02
C LEU A 76 -7.40 7.77 14.06
N PRO A 77 -8.45 8.52 14.41
CA PRO A 77 -9.52 7.99 15.26
C PRO A 77 -10.14 6.71 14.71
N ASN A 78 -10.58 5.83 15.59
CA ASN A 78 -11.21 4.54 15.25
C ASN A 78 -10.37 3.69 14.28
N SER A 79 -9.06 3.63 14.52
CA SER A 79 -8.09 2.98 13.63
C SER A 79 -6.98 2.28 14.42
N THR A 80 -7.34 1.63 15.54
CA THR A 80 -6.38 1.01 16.46
C THR A 80 -5.68 -0.20 15.88
N GLY A 81 -6.34 -0.97 15.02
CA GLY A 81 -5.77 -2.09 14.27
C GLY A 81 -5.38 -1.70 12.84
N TYR A 82 -6.27 -0.99 12.15
CA TYR A 82 -6.07 -0.63 10.74
C TYR A 82 -4.85 0.26 10.52
N GLY A 83 -4.75 1.38 11.26
CA GLY A 83 -3.61 2.31 11.14
C GLY A 83 -2.26 1.60 11.31
N PRO A 84 -2.02 0.91 12.43
CA PRO A 84 -0.80 0.12 12.65
C PRO A 84 -0.54 -0.91 11.56
N SER A 85 -1.57 -1.63 11.05
CA SER A 85 -1.39 -2.60 9.96
C SER A 85 -0.92 -1.93 8.66
N LYS A 86 -1.40 -0.73 8.34
CA LYS A 86 -0.97 0.06 7.18
C LYS A 86 0.41 0.70 7.38
N SER A 87 0.75 1.12 8.60
CA SER A 87 2.12 1.52 8.95
C SER A 87 3.12 0.39 8.77
N ALA A 88 2.77 -0.81 9.17
CA ALA A 88 3.60 -2.00 8.96
C ALA A 88 3.85 -2.27 7.46
N LEU A 89 2.83 -2.08 6.60
CA LEU A 89 2.98 -2.17 5.14
C LEU A 89 3.89 -1.09 4.57
N ASN A 90 3.86 0.14 5.10
CA ASN A 90 4.76 1.21 4.69
C ASN A 90 6.22 0.81 4.96
N ASN A 91 6.52 0.37 6.18
CA ASN A 91 7.86 -0.07 6.57
C ASN A 91 8.33 -1.29 5.77
N LEU A 92 7.44 -2.27 5.55
CA LEU A 92 7.72 -3.43 4.70
C LEU A 92 8.08 -3.00 3.27
N ALA A 93 7.30 -2.10 2.67
CA ALA A 93 7.54 -1.62 1.31
C ALA A 93 8.90 -0.92 1.18
N GLU A 94 9.31 -0.13 2.18
CA GLU A 94 10.62 0.51 2.23
C GLU A 94 11.75 -0.54 2.28
N SER A 95 11.62 -1.55 3.14
CA SER A 95 12.60 -2.63 3.25
C SER A 95 12.72 -3.40 1.94
N LEU A 96 11.59 -3.78 1.34
CA LEU A 96 11.54 -4.49 0.07
C LEU A 96 12.07 -3.66 -1.10
N TYR A 97 11.92 -2.34 -1.07
CA TYR A 97 12.47 -1.45 -2.10
C TYR A 97 13.98 -1.65 -2.27
N PHE A 98 14.74 -1.68 -1.18
CA PHE A 98 16.19 -1.89 -1.24
C PHE A 98 16.54 -3.31 -1.69
N ASP A 99 15.81 -4.32 -1.19
CA ASP A 99 16.07 -5.72 -1.52
C ASP A 99 15.76 -6.05 -2.98
N PHE A 100 14.66 -5.56 -3.51
CA PHE A 100 14.25 -5.82 -4.89
C PHE A 100 14.96 -4.95 -5.92
N LYS A 101 15.45 -3.77 -5.54
CA LYS A 101 16.26 -2.90 -6.40
C LYS A 101 17.49 -3.64 -6.96
N ARG A 102 18.13 -4.50 -6.16
CA ARG A 102 19.27 -5.33 -6.60
C ARG A 102 18.90 -6.34 -7.69
N HIS A 103 17.64 -6.65 -7.83
CA HIS A 103 17.10 -7.54 -8.85
C HIS A 103 16.42 -6.79 -10.00
N ASN A 104 16.58 -5.47 -10.10
CA ASN A 104 15.92 -4.63 -11.09
C ASN A 104 14.38 -4.78 -11.07
N VAL A 105 13.80 -5.02 -9.89
CA VAL A 105 12.36 -5.07 -9.65
C VAL A 105 11.96 -3.85 -8.85
N ARG A 106 10.96 -3.14 -9.34
CA ARG A 106 10.42 -1.95 -8.68
C ARG A 106 9.43 -2.34 -7.60
N VAL A 107 9.57 -1.78 -6.42
CA VAL A 107 8.55 -1.81 -5.38
C VAL A 107 7.87 -0.46 -5.35
N CYS A 108 6.54 -0.45 -5.36
CA CYS A 108 5.72 0.74 -5.34
C CYS A 108 4.71 0.68 -4.20
N LEU A 109 4.69 1.73 -3.38
CA LEU A 109 3.72 1.93 -2.31
C LEU A 109 2.59 2.84 -2.82
N VAL A 110 1.34 2.44 -2.60
CA VAL A 110 0.17 3.28 -2.89
C VAL A 110 -0.48 3.68 -1.58
N SER A 111 -0.57 4.98 -1.31
CA SER A 111 -1.12 5.54 -0.07
C SER A 111 -2.33 6.43 -0.38
N PRO A 112 -3.54 5.83 -0.59
CA PRO A 112 -4.75 6.58 -0.85
C PRO A 112 -5.25 7.34 0.38
N GLY A 113 -5.86 8.50 0.15
CA GLY A 113 -6.78 9.11 1.11
C GLY A 113 -8.16 8.44 1.09
N PHE A 114 -9.20 9.21 1.36
CA PHE A 114 -10.56 8.70 1.35
C PHE A 114 -11.07 8.49 -0.08
N ILE A 115 -11.40 7.25 -0.40
CA ILE A 115 -11.99 6.85 -1.68
C ILE A 115 -13.36 6.26 -1.40
N LYS A 116 -14.37 6.68 -2.18
CA LYS A 116 -15.75 6.18 -2.05
C LYS A 116 -15.81 4.70 -2.39
N THR A 117 -15.97 3.87 -1.38
CA THR A 117 -16.01 2.39 -1.49
C THR A 117 -16.93 1.84 -0.40
N PRO A 118 -17.40 0.59 -0.49
CA PRO A 118 -18.18 -0.04 0.58
C PRO A 118 -17.46 -0.04 1.95
N MET A 119 -16.13 0.01 1.97
CA MET A 119 -15.36 0.13 3.22
C MET A 119 -15.53 1.51 3.86
N THR A 120 -15.45 2.57 3.06
CA THR A 120 -15.57 3.96 3.55
C THR A 120 -17.01 4.40 3.79
N ASP A 121 -17.99 3.71 3.21
CA ASP A 121 -19.41 3.97 3.47
C ASP A 121 -19.83 3.63 4.92
N LYS A 122 -18.99 2.87 5.65
CA LYS A 122 -19.16 2.56 7.08
C LYS A 122 -18.81 3.73 8.01
N ASN A 123 -18.15 4.77 7.49
CA ASN A 123 -17.71 5.90 8.28
C ASN A 123 -18.89 6.79 8.72
N ASP A 124 -18.87 7.17 9.99
CA ASP A 124 -19.84 8.08 10.62
C ASP A 124 -19.30 9.52 10.74
N PHE A 125 -18.17 9.82 10.09
CA PHE A 125 -17.53 11.13 10.11
C PHE A 125 -17.34 11.71 8.72
N LYS A 126 -17.19 13.05 8.66
CA LYS A 126 -16.91 13.75 7.39
C LYS A 126 -15.51 13.39 6.87
N MET A 127 -15.45 12.81 5.69
CA MET A 127 -14.20 12.46 5.01
C MET A 127 -13.72 13.64 4.15
N PRO A 128 -12.65 14.35 4.56
CA PRO A 128 -12.13 15.46 3.77
C PRO A 128 -11.52 14.95 2.47
N PHE A 129 -11.76 15.69 1.38
CA PHE A 129 -11.21 15.38 0.06
C PHE A 129 -11.58 13.99 -0.46
N LEU A 130 -12.76 13.47 -0.13
CA LEU A 130 -13.27 12.20 -0.67
C LEU A 130 -13.20 12.20 -2.20
N LYS A 131 -12.64 11.13 -2.77
CA LYS A 131 -12.46 10.94 -4.21
C LYS A 131 -13.19 9.67 -4.68
N THR A 132 -13.38 9.57 -6.01
CA THR A 132 -14.01 8.41 -6.63
C THR A 132 -12.98 7.29 -6.89
N PRO A 133 -13.41 6.03 -7.09
CA PRO A 133 -12.54 4.94 -7.51
C PRO A 133 -11.83 5.22 -8.83
N GLU A 134 -12.49 5.87 -9.80
CA GLU A 134 -11.91 6.22 -11.09
C GLU A 134 -10.74 7.18 -10.93
N TYR A 135 -10.91 8.22 -10.09
CA TYR A 135 -9.80 9.13 -9.77
C TYR A 135 -8.61 8.37 -9.16
N ALA A 136 -8.89 7.42 -8.26
CA ALA A 136 -7.83 6.63 -7.65
C ALA A 136 -7.12 5.75 -8.70
N ALA A 137 -7.88 5.11 -9.59
CA ALA A 137 -7.34 4.30 -10.67
C ALA A 137 -6.42 5.11 -11.60
N ASP A 138 -6.83 6.31 -12.01
CA ASP A 138 -6.04 7.21 -12.85
C ASP A 138 -4.72 7.61 -12.15
N GLN A 139 -4.78 7.97 -10.85
CA GLN A 139 -3.56 8.33 -10.11
C GLN A 139 -2.59 7.14 -9.97
N ILE A 140 -3.13 5.94 -9.75
CA ILE A 140 -2.33 4.72 -9.64
C ILE A 140 -1.72 4.37 -10.99
N PHE A 141 -2.51 4.36 -12.06
CA PHE A 141 -2.03 4.08 -13.41
C PHE A 141 -0.92 5.05 -13.82
N GLU A 142 -1.16 6.34 -13.67
CA GLU A 142 -0.15 7.38 -13.98
C GLU A 142 1.14 7.18 -13.18
N GLY A 143 1.05 6.86 -11.90
CA GLY A 143 2.21 6.63 -11.05
C GLY A 143 2.97 5.34 -11.36
N LEU A 144 2.26 4.27 -11.76
CA LEU A 144 2.88 2.99 -12.09
C LEU A 144 3.52 2.99 -13.48
N VAL A 145 2.86 3.59 -14.47
CA VAL A 145 3.26 3.51 -15.88
C VAL A 145 4.17 4.67 -16.29
N ASN A 146 3.79 5.90 -15.94
CA ASN A 146 4.44 7.10 -16.45
C ASN A 146 5.47 7.71 -15.49
N LYS A 147 5.42 7.35 -14.19
CA LYS A 147 6.34 7.90 -13.18
C LYS A 147 7.08 6.76 -12.47
N ASN A 148 8.38 6.86 -12.41
CA ASN A 148 9.20 5.91 -11.67
C ASN A 148 9.34 6.36 -10.21
N THR A 149 8.22 6.42 -9.47
CA THR A 149 8.20 6.84 -8.06
C THR A 149 8.04 5.65 -7.14
N PHE A 150 8.72 5.67 -5.98
CA PHE A 150 8.52 4.68 -4.94
C PHE A 150 7.11 4.75 -4.37
N GLU A 151 6.57 5.96 -4.20
CA GLU A 151 5.27 6.14 -3.58
C GLU A 151 4.30 6.97 -4.42
N ILE A 152 3.10 6.42 -4.60
CA ILE A 152 1.95 7.06 -5.22
C ILE A 152 0.96 7.41 -4.09
N HIS A 153 0.78 8.69 -3.81
CA HIS A 153 -0.15 9.15 -2.78
C HIS A 153 -1.09 10.25 -3.28
N PHE A 154 -2.33 10.18 -2.89
CA PHE A 154 -3.37 11.10 -3.36
C PHE A 154 -4.56 11.18 -2.39
N PRO A 155 -5.36 12.28 -2.41
CA PRO A 155 -5.06 13.55 -3.08
C PRO A 155 -3.91 14.30 -2.38
N LYS A 156 -3.11 15.03 -3.15
CA LYS A 156 -1.92 15.74 -2.63
C LYS A 156 -2.26 16.74 -1.52
N SER A 157 -3.40 17.40 -1.63
CA SER A 157 -3.90 18.35 -0.62
C SER A 157 -4.05 17.74 0.78
N LEU A 158 -4.37 16.44 0.87
CA LEU A 158 -4.51 15.74 2.14
C LEU A 158 -3.19 15.06 2.55
N THR A 159 -2.54 14.40 1.60
CA THR A 159 -1.40 13.53 1.91
C THR A 159 -0.14 14.30 2.29
N ILE A 160 0.08 15.49 1.73
CA ILE A 160 1.26 16.32 2.06
C ILE A 160 1.24 16.76 3.53
N THR A 161 0.07 17.09 4.08
CA THR A 161 -0.07 17.52 5.47
C THR A 161 0.09 16.37 6.48
N LEU A 162 -0.24 15.15 6.08
CA LEU A 162 -0.17 13.96 6.93
C LEU A 162 1.17 13.23 6.85
N LYS A 163 1.91 13.43 5.77
CA LYS A 163 3.16 12.71 5.49
C LYS A 163 4.25 13.13 6.49
N PRO A 164 4.87 12.21 7.23
CA PRO A 164 5.96 12.54 8.15
C PRO A 164 7.21 13.02 7.39
N VAL A 165 7.99 13.89 8.03
CA VAL A 165 9.25 14.44 7.49
C VAL A 165 10.31 13.36 7.25
N SER A 166 10.16 12.16 7.84
CA SER A 166 11.10 11.04 7.76
C SER A 166 11.29 10.43 6.35
N TYR A 167 10.44 10.76 5.38
CA TYR A 167 10.60 10.31 3.98
C TYR A 167 11.76 10.99 3.21
N THR A 168 12.48 11.90 3.84
CA THR A 168 13.66 12.54 3.23
C THR A 168 14.81 11.55 2.98
N HIS A 169 14.90 10.46 3.71
CA HIS A 169 15.97 9.47 3.54
C HIS A 169 15.90 8.69 2.20
N LEU A 170 14.72 8.31 1.74
CA LEU A 170 14.59 7.61 0.46
C LEU A 170 14.95 8.52 -0.73
N ARG A 171 14.54 9.79 -0.70
CA ARG A 171 14.92 10.78 -1.73
C ARG A 171 16.43 11.05 -1.76
N ALA A 172 17.09 11.05 -0.62
CA ALA A 172 18.54 11.28 -0.56
C ALA A 172 19.35 10.13 -1.22
N HIS A 173 18.79 8.92 -1.28
CA HIS A 173 19.39 7.79 -1.97
C HIS A 173 19.07 7.74 -3.47
N GLU A 174 17.96 8.32 -3.91
CA GLU A 174 17.63 8.43 -5.34
C GLU A 174 18.54 9.44 -6.09
N THR A 175 19.08 10.44 -5.39
CA THR A 175 19.94 11.50 -5.98
C THR A 175 21.43 11.16 -5.99
N ARG A 176 21.85 10.00 -5.46
CA ARG A 176 23.25 9.56 -5.38
C ARG A 176 23.56 8.32 -6.23
N GLY A 177 22.65 7.96 -7.17
CA GLY A 177 22.83 6.83 -8.09
C GLY A 177 23.06 7.30 -9.52
#